data_a65879b875bb2674cd69d88e55bb0386
#
_entry.id   a65879b875bb2674cd69d88e55bb0386
#
_cell.length_a   1.000
_cell.length_b   1.000
_cell.length_c   1.000
_cell.angle_alpha   90.00
_cell.angle_beta   90.00
_cell.angle_gamma   90.00
#
_symmetry.space_group_name_H-M   'P 1'
#
loop_
_entity.id
_entity.type
_entity.pdbx_description
1 polymer ?
#
loop_
_entity_poly.entity_id
_entity_poly.type
_entity_poly.pdbx_seq_one_letter_code
_entity_poly.pdbx_strand_id
1 'polypeptide(L)'
;MAFSIIMLACLIVCVGIDYLSLKRIDQNGALLGVTLPPDAAALPEVQSIVQQYLRWLRIICLLCAAGGVGLFFLPDSLLRVMVWVYFFFGSLALTYLPCLWANRTLQRLRDTHGWPAAPGDVPWKYGLFYYAPDDTRASVPKRIGKGTTANLATLRGKLAVAVNAIA
;
A
#
# COMPACT_ATOMS: atom_id res chain seq x y z
N MET A 1 5.36 -19.13 -23.94
CA MET A 1 3.93 -18.75 -23.87
C MET A 1 3.29 -19.09 -22.52
N ALA A 2 3.32 -20.35 -22.04
CA ALA A 2 2.69 -20.71 -20.76
C ALA A 2 3.17 -19.87 -19.57
N PHE A 3 4.46 -19.60 -19.44
CA PHE A 3 5.03 -18.76 -18.40
C PHE A 3 4.39 -17.34 -18.36
N SER A 4 4.27 -16.67 -19.52
CA SER A 4 3.68 -15.34 -19.60
C SER A 4 2.20 -15.31 -19.23
N ILE A 5 1.45 -16.38 -19.57
CA ILE A 5 0.04 -16.52 -19.18
C ILE A 5 -0.08 -16.62 -17.65
N ILE A 6 0.75 -17.46 -17.03
CA ILE A 6 0.77 -17.63 -15.58
C ILE A 6 1.14 -16.31 -14.89
N MET A 7 2.19 -15.64 -15.35
CA MET A 7 2.64 -14.38 -14.79
C MET A 7 1.59 -13.27 -14.92
N LEU A 8 0.88 -13.18 -16.07
CA LEU A 8 -0.20 -12.23 -16.25
C LEU A 8 -1.38 -12.54 -15.33
N ALA A 9 -1.77 -13.79 -15.20
CA ALA A 9 -2.84 -14.20 -14.30
C ALA A 9 -2.48 -13.86 -12.84
N CYS A 10 -1.26 -14.19 -12.40
CA CYS A 10 -0.77 -13.82 -11.08
C CYS A 10 -0.74 -12.29 -10.88
N LEU A 11 -0.28 -11.52 -11.86
CA LEU A 11 -0.26 -10.07 -11.80
C LEU A 11 -1.67 -9.49 -11.62
N ILE A 12 -2.63 -9.92 -12.44
CA ILE A 12 -4.02 -9.44 -12.37
C ILE A 12 -4.64 -9.77 -11.00
N VAL A 13 -4.43 -10.99 -10.50
CA VAL A 13 -4.93 -11.41 -9.20
C VAL A 13 -4.29 -10.59 -8.07
N CYS A 14 -2.97 -10.44 -8.05
CA CYS A 14 -2.27 -9.70 -7.00
C CYS A 14 -2.60 -8.22 -7.01
N VAL A 15 -2.58 -7.56 -8.18
CA VAL A 15 -2.96 -6.14 -8.33
C VAL A 15 -4.43 -5.95 -7.99
N GLY A 16 -5.31 -6.90 -8.32
CA GLY A 16 -6.72 -6.91 -7.93
C GLY A 16 -6.91 -7.00 -6.42
N ILE A 17 -6.18 -7.86 -5.74
CA ILE A 17 -6.19 -7.98 -4.28
C ILE A 17 -5.69 -6.69 -3.63
N ASP A 18 -4.58 -6.13 -4.12
CA ASP A 18 -4.05 -4.85 -3.65
C ASP A 18 -5.08 -3.73 -3.82
N TYR A 19 -5.70 -3.62 -5.00
CA TYR A 19 -6.75 -2.64 -5.25
C TYR A 19 -7.92 -2.77 -4.28
N LEU A 20 -8.45 -3.98 -4.08
CA LEU A 20 -9.57 -4.23 -3.15
C LEU A 20 -9.20 -3.94 -1.70
N SER A 21 -7.94 -4.18 -1.32
CA SER A 21 -7.42 -3.89 0.02
C SER A 21 -7.23 -2.40 0.22
N LEU A 22 -6.56 -1.72 -0.71
CA LEU A 22 -6.21 -0.32 -0.63
C LEU A 22 -7.40 0.63 -0.88
N LYS A 23 -8.44 0.16 -1.58
CA LYS A 23 -9.70 0.91 -1.75
C LYS A 23 -10.43 1.19 -0.43
N ARG A 24 -10.13 0.43 0.62
CA ARG A 24 -10.70 0.65 1.95
C ARG A 24 -9.95 1.80 2.63
N ILE A 25 -10.51 2.99 2.54
CA ILE A 25 -9.90 4.24 2.99
C ILE A 25 -10.07 4.52 4.49
N ASP A 26 -11.12 3.96 5.10
CA ASP A 26 -11.42 4.12 6.53
C ASP A 26 -11.28 2.76 7.22
N GLN A 27 -10.37 2.68 8.19
CA GLN A 27 -10.13 1.49 8.98
C GLN A 27 -9.79 1.88 10.42
N ASN A 28 -10.53 1.31 11.37
CA ASN A 28 -10.32 1.52 12.79
C ASN A 28 -10.31 3.02 13.19
N GLY A 29 -11.15 3.85 12.56
CA GLY A 29 -11.22 5.28 12.81
C GLY A 29 -10.05 6.10 12.27
N ALA A 30 -9.26 5.51 11.34
CA ALA A 30 -8.20 6.22 10.66
C ALA A 30 -8.45 6.25 9.14
N LEU A 31 -8.49 7.46 8.58
CA LEU A 31 -8.62 7.68 7.15
C LEU A 31 -7.24 7.62 6.51
N LEU A 32 -7.01 6.65 5.62
CA LEU A 32 -5.70 6.41 4.99
C LEU A 32 -4.53 6.39 6.02
N GLY A 33 -4.81 5.81 7.20
CA GLY A 33 -3.84 5.66 8.27
C GLY A 33 -3.59 6.91 9.11
N VAL A 34 -4.36 7.98 8.93
CA VAL A 34 -4.30 9.20 9.75
C VAL A 34 -5.61 9.34 10.52
N THR A 35 -5.54 9.47 11.83
CA THR A 35 -6.72 9.76 12.65
C THR A 35 -7.07 11.23 12.53
N LEU A 36 -8.29 11.52 12.09
CA LEU A 36 -8.82 12.85 11.94
C LEU A 36 -10.01 13.04 12.88
N PRO A 37 -10.35 14.30 13.26
CA PRO A 37 -11.60 14.59 13.97
C PRO A 37 -12.82 14.10 13.16
N PRO A 38 -13.93 13.70 13.82
CA PRO A 38 -15.11 13.15 13.13
C PRO A 38 -15.64 14.06 12.01
N ASP A 39 -15.65 15.37 12.25
CA ASP A 39 -16.17 16.37 11.29
C ASP A 39 -15.18 16.65 10.15
N ALA A 40 -13.89 16.36 10.34
CA ALA A 40 -12.86 16.64 9.34
C ALA A 40 -13.01 15.74 8.10
N ALA A 41 -13.50 14.50 8.25
CA ALA A 41 -13.72 13.59 7.12
C ALA A 41 -14.71 14.13 6.08
N ALA A 42 -15.63 15.02 6.48
CA ALA A 42 -16.61 15.65 5.60
C ALA A 42 -16.09 16.91 4.90
N LEU A 43 -14.92 17.42 5.27
CA LEU A 43 -14.35 18.63 4.67
C LEU A 43 -14.04 18.41 3.18
N PRO A 44 -14.31 19.40 2.32
CA PRO A 44 -14.08 19.27 0.88
C PRO A 44 -12.61 19.02 0.54
N GLU A 45 -11.69 19.55 1.33
CA GLU A 45 -10.24 19.34 1.17
C GLU A 45 -9.87 17.85 1.38
N VAL A 46 -10.38 17.23 2.45
CA VAL A 46 -10.16 15.82 2.76
C VAL A 46 -10.78 14.94 1.67
N GLN A 47 -12.02 15.25 1.26
CA GLN A 47 -12.71 14.53 0.20
C GLN A 47 -11.97 14.62 -1.14
N SER A 48 -11.38 15.77 -1.47
CA SER A 48 -10.57 15.93 -2.68
C SER A 48 -9.34 15.03 -2.69
N ILE A 49 -8.64 14.92 -1.55
CA ILE A 49 -7.47 14.04 -1.37
C ILE A 49 -7.88 12.57 -1.58
N VAL A 50 -9.00 12.16 -0.97
CA VAL A 50 -9.54 10.81 -1.10
C VAL A 50 -9.92 10.48 -2.54
N GLN A 51 -10.62 11.39 -3.22
CA GLN A 51 -10.99 11.19 -4.63
C GLN A 51 -9.76 11.11 -5.54
N GLN A 52 -8.77 11.97 -5.31
CA GLN A 52 -7.52 11.94 -6.07
C GLN A 52 -6.73 10.65 -5.82
N TYR A 53 -6.67 10.19 -4.57
CA TYR A 53 -6.09 8.90 -4.21
C TYR A 53 -6.73 7.75 -4.95
N LEU A 54 -8.07 7.64 -4.92
CA LEU A 54 -8.80 6.57 -5.59
C LEU A 54 -8.67 6.64 -7.12
N ARG A 55 -8.54 7.84 -7.69
CA ARG A 55 -8.27 8.05 -9.11
C ARG A 55 -6.89 7.52 -9.48
N TRP A 56 -5.85 7.92 -8.76
CA TRP A 56 -4.48 7.47 -9.01
C TRP A 56 -4.34 5.97 -8.81
N LEU A 57 -4.94 5.40 -7.77
CA LEU A 57 -4.93 3.95 -7.55
C LEU A 57 -5.53 3.20 -8.75
N ARG A 58 -6.68 3.64 -9.26
CA ARG A 58 -7.30 3.03 -10.45
C ARG A 58 -6.42 3.14 -11.68
N ILE A 59 -5.86 4.32 -11.95
CA ILE A 59 -4.99 4.54 -13.12
C ILE A 59 -3.77 3.62 -13.05
N ILE A 60 -3.10 3.54 -11.91
CA ILE A 60 -1.90 2.69 -11.73
C ILE A 60 -2.25 1.22 -11.93
N CYS A 61 -3.34 0.73 -11.33
CA CYS A 61 -3.76 -0.67 -11.52
C CYS A 61 -4.05 -0.99 -13.00
N LEU A 62 -4.71 -0.08 -13.72
CA LEU A 62 -4.98 -0.25 -15.15
C LEU A 62 -3.69 -0.23 -15.98
N LEU A 63 -2.75 0.67 -15.68
CA LEU A 63 -1.45 0.72 -16.36
C LEU A 63 -0.61 -0.52 -16.09
N CYS A 64 -0.62 -1.05 -14.86
CA CYS A 64 0.05 -2.32 -14.54
C CYS A 64 -0.55 -3.49 -15.32
N ALA A 65 -1.88 -3.57 -15.41
CA ALA A 65 -2.55 -4.61 -16.19
C ALA A 65 -2.23 -4.49 -17.69
N ALA A 66 -2.32 -3.28 -18.25
CA ALA A 66 -2.01 -3.01 -19.66
C ALA A 66 -0.52 -3.29 -19.99
N GLY A 67 0.40 -2.89 -19.10
CA GLY A 67 1.82 -3.18 -19.24
C GLY A 67 2.10 -4.68 -19.23
N GLY A 68 1.43 -5.44 -18.34
CA GLY A 68 1.51 -6.90 -18.32
C GLY A 68 1.07 -7.53 -19.65
N VAL A 69 -0.02 -7.03 -20.25
CA VAL A 69 -0.43 -7.48 -21.60
C VAL A 69 0.64 -7.13 -22.64
N GLY A 70 1.25 -5.95 -22.56
CA GLY A 70 2.32 -5.55 -23.47
C GLY A 70 3.53 -6.49 -23.45
N LEU A 71 3.85 -7.08 -22.30
CA LEU A 71 4.98 -8.01 -22.17
C LEU A 71 4.78 -9.34 -22.92
N PHE A 72 3.57 -9.67 -23.36
CA PHE A 72 3.33 -10.83 -24.22
C PHE A 72 4.01 -10.70 -25.59
N PHE A 73 4.18 -9.49 -26.09
CA PHE A 73 4.76 -9.25 -27.40
C PHE A 73 6.30 -9.31 -27.40
N LEU A 74 6.92 -9.51 -26.24
CA LEU A 74 8.36 -9.71 -26.16
C LEU A 74 8.74 -11.13 -26.67
N PRO A 75 9.87 -11.28 -27.40
CA PRO A 75 10.35 -12.58 -27.85
C PRO A 75 10.67 -13.52 -26.70
N ASP A 76 10.53 -14.82 -26.92
CA ASP A 76 10.88 -15.86 -25.94
C ASP A 76 12.38 -15.87 -25.68
N SER A 77 12.78 -15.39 -24.51
CA SER A 77 14.17 -15.25 -24.09
C SER A 77 14.29 -15.21 -22.56
N LEU A 78 15.46 -15.44 -22.03
CA LEU A 78 15.74 -15.25 -20.60
C LEU A 78 15.47 -13.80 -20.16
N LEU A 79 15.77 -12.84 -21.05
CA LEU A 79 15.48 -11.43 -20.80
C LEU A 79 13.99 -11.18 -20.54
N ARG A 80 13.07 -11.84 -21.29
CA ARG A 80 11.63 -11.72 -21.06
C ARG A 80 11.26 -12.20 -19.67
N VAL A 81 11.83 -13.30 -19.18
CA VAL A 81 11.58 -13.81 -17.83
C VAL A 81 12.00 -12.77 -16.78
N MET A 82 13.21 -12.21 -16.92
CA MET A 82 13.72 -11.19 -16.00
C MET A 82 12.82 -9.93 -16.00
N VAL A 83 12.43 -9.44 -17.20
CA VAL A 83 11.54 -8.29 -17.33
C VAL A 83 10.19 -8.56 -16.66
N TRP A 84 9.59 -9.74 -16.82
CA TRP A 84 8.37 -10.13 -16.14
C TRP A 84 8.50 -10.08 -14.62
N VAL A 85 9.58 -10.64 -14.07
CA VAL A 85 9.82 -10.66 -12.62
C VAL A 85 9.94 -9.23 -12.07
N TYR A 86 10.78 -8.39 -12.69
CA TYR A 86 10.93 -6.99 -12.26
C TYR A 86 9.63 -6.19 -12.43
N PHE A 87 8.92 -6.40 -13.52
CA PHE A 87 7.64 -5.73 -13.77
C PHE A 87 6.59 -6.14 -12.74
N PHE A 88 6.51 -7.42 -12.38
CA PHE A 88 5.58 -7.94 -11.38
C PHE A 88 5.81 -7.27 -10.02
N PHE A 89 7.02 -7.34 -9.48
CA PHE A 89 7.33 -6.72 -8.19
C PHE A 89 7.25 -5.20 -8.24
N GLY A 90 7.69 -4.58 -9.31
CA GLY A 90 7.57 -3.14 -9.54
C GLY A 90 6.11 -2.68 -9.56
N SER A 91 5.22 -3.43 -10.21
CA SER A 91 3.78 -3.15 -10.23
C SER A 91 3.17 -3.19 -8.84
N LEU A 92 3.48 -4.22 -8.04
CA LEU A 92 3.00 -4.32 -6.66
C LEU A 92 3.50 -3.13 -5.80
N ALA A 93 4.77 -2.77 -5.92
CA ALA A 93 5.31 -1.62 -5.20
C ALA A 93 4.65 -0.30 -5.63
N LEU A 94 4.36 -0.15 -6.92
CA LEU A 94 3.78 1.06 -7.50
C LEU A 94 2.36 1.34 -6.98
N THR A 95 1.56 0.30 -6.67
CA THR A 95 0.21 0.44 -6.13
C THR A 95 0.18 1.13 -4.76
N TYR A 96 1.29 1.11 -4.02
CA TYR A 96 1.39 1.77 -2.71
C TYR A 96 1.77 3.26 -2.79
N LEU A 97 2.25 3.78 -3.94
CA LEU A 97 2.65 5.19 -4.07
C LEU A 97 1.49 6.18 -3.80
N PRO A 98 0.27 5.97 -4.34
CA PRO A 98 -0.86 6.84 -4.02
C PRO A 98 -1.17 6.87 -2.53
N CYS A 99 -1.03 5.73 -1.85
CA CYS A 99 -1.26 5.61 -0.42
C CYS A 99 -0.24 6.45 0.39
N LEU A 100 1.05 6.36 0.05
CA LEU A 100 2.10 7.17 0.67
C LEU A 100 1.86 8.67 0.47
N TRP A 101 1.48 9.06 -0.76
CA TRP A 101 1.16 10.45 -1.08
C TRP A 101 -0.04 10.95 -0.27
N ALA A 102 -1.15 10.21 -0.28
CA ALA A 102 -2.37 10.61 0.41
C ALA A 102 -2.17 10.69 1.94
N ASN A 103 -1.48 9.71 2.52
CA ASN A 103 -1.15 9.73 3.95
C ASN A 103 -0.33 10.97 4.33
N ARG A 104 0.74 11.29 3.56
CA ARG A 104 1.56 12.50 3.80
C ARG A 104 0.76 13.77 3.65
N THR A 105 -0.14 13.85 2.65
CA THR A 105 -0.96 15.03 2.39
C THR A 105 -1.98 15.23 3.53
N LEU A 106 -2.60 14.16 4.02
CA LEU A 106 -3.51 14.21 5.17
C LEU A 106 -2.78 14.58 6.47
N GLN A 107 -1.55 14.09 6.68
CA GLN A 107 -0.74 14.50 7.83
C GLN A 107 -0.44 16.01 7.79
N ARG A 108 -0.02 16.53 6.64
CA ARG A 108 0.22 17.97 6.46
C ARG A 108 -1.05 18.79 6.70
N LEU A 109 -2.18 18.34 6.16
CA LEU A 109 -3.47 19.01 6.38
C LEU A 109 -3.84 19.04 7.86
N ARG A 110 -3.69 17.92 8.57
CA ARG A 110 -3.87 17.82 10.02
C ARG A 110 -3.00 18.83 10.76
N ASP A 111 -1.71 18.91 10.42
CA ASP A 111 -0.76 19.78 11.08
C ASP A 111 -1.05 21.26 10.78
N THR A 112 -1.51 21.58 9.56
CA THR A 112 -1.93 22.95 9.17
C THR A 112 -3.16 23.42 9.94
N HIS A 113 -4.12 22.53 10.17
CA HIS A 113 -5.33 22.84 10.97
C HIS A 113 -5.09 22.76 12.49
N GLY A 114 -3.89 22.34 12.93
CA GLY A 114 -3.57 22.19 14.35
C GLY A 114 -4.34 21.05 15.03
N TRP A 115 -4.86 20.09 14.27
CA TRP A 115 -5.56 18.95 14.85
C TRP A 115 -4.60 18.03 15.59
N PRO A 116 -4.95 17.59 16.82
CA PRO A 116 -4.05 16.76 17.61
C PRO A 116 -3.83 15.40 16.94
N ALA A 117 -2.58 14.94 16.91
CA ALA A 117 -2.29 13.58 16.51
C ALA A 117 -2.81 12.60 17.57
N ALA A 118 -3.54 11.58 17.15
CA ALA A 118 -3.98 10.55 18.08
C ALA A 118 -2.76 9.73 18.57
N PRO A 119 -2.75 9.32 19.86
CA PRO A 119 -1.66 8.47 20.38
C PRO A 119 -1.43 7.20 19.53
N GLY A 120 -2.49 6.69 18.90
CA GLY A 120 -2.41 5.54 18.00
C GLY A 120 -1.70 5.81 16.67
N ASP A 121 -1.44 7.08 16.29
CA ASP A 121 -0.74 7.44 15.05
C ASP A 121 0.79 7.41 15.20
N VAL A 122 1.28 7.70 16.41
CA VAL A 122 2.72 7.87 16.70
C VAL A 122 3.58 6.69 16.25
N PRO A 123 3.19 5.41 16.48
CA PRO A 123 4.00 4.27 16.07
C PRO A 123 3.99 4.00 14.56
N TRP A 124 3.14 4.67 13.79
CA TRP A 124 2.98 4.41 12.37
C TRP A 124 3.76 5.40 11.51
N LYS A 125 4.65 4.87 10.67
CA LYS A 125 5.32 5.65 9.63
C LYS A 125 4.57 5.47 8.30
N TYR A 126 4.07 6.58 7.76
CA TYR A 126 3.29 6.63 6.51
C TYR A 126 2.01 5.77 6.50
N GLY A 127 1.49 5.39 7.69
CA GLY A 127 0.34 4.50 7.82
C GLY A 127 0.59 3.04 7.40
N LEU A 128 1.81 2.71 6.94
CA LEU A 128 2.17 1.37 6.44
C LEU A 128 3.12 0.63 7.36
N PHE A 129 4.10 1.32 7.93
CA PHE A 129 5.16 0.72 8.74
C PHE A 129 4.90 0.97 10.22
N TYR A 130 4.84 -0.10 11.00
CA TYR A 130 4.68 -0.01 12.45
C TYR A 130 6.04 -0.11 13.14
N TYR A 131 6.36 0.86 13.97
CA TYR A 131 7.60 0.93 14.75
C TYR A 131 7.31 1.41 16.16
N ALA A 132 7.18 0.49 17.11
CA ALA A 132 6.91 0.78 18.52
C ALA A 132 7.87 -0.05 19.40
N PRO A 133 8.94 0.56 19.95
CA PRO A 133 9.88 -0.14 20.82
C PRO A 133 9.24 -0.67 22.10
N ASP A 134 8.27 0.07 22.63
CA ASP A 134 7.58 -0.26 23.88
C ASP A 134 6.46 -1.32 23.70
N ASP A 135 6.12 -1.67 22.45
CA ASP A 135 5.13 -2.70 22.16
C ASP A 135 5.82 -4.03 21.88
N THR A 136 5.61 -5.00 22.77
CA THR A 136 6.22 -6.34 22.67
C THR A 136 5.63 -7.23 21.58
N ARG A 137 4.50 -6.82 20.99
CA ARG A 137 3.85 -7.59 19.91
C ARG A 137 4.70 -7.58 18.64
N ALA A 138 4.97 -8.75 18.11
CA ALA A 138 5.71 -8.90 16.84
C ALA A 138 4.87 -8.51 15.62
N SER A 139 3.54 -8.58 15.72
CA SER A 139 2.60 -8.30 14.62
C SER A 139 1.39 -7.54 15.15
N VAL A 140 0.93 -6.56 14.38
CA VAL A 140 -0.23 -5.72 14.69
C VAL A 140 -1.17 -5.62 13.48
N PRO A 141 -2.47 -5.36 13.67
CA PRO A 141 -3.38 -5.12 12.54
C PRO A 141 -2.91 -3.95 11.68
N LYS A 142 -3.00 -4.10 10.36
CA LYS A 142 -2.67 -3.00 9.42
C LYS A 142 -3.63 -1.82 9.61
N ARG A 143 -3.13 -0.61 9.45
CA ARG A 143 -3.93 0.62 9.39
C ARG A 143 -4.55 0.86 8.02
N ILE A 144 -3.87 0.41 6.98
CA ILE A 144 -4.33 0.53 5.60
C ILE A 144 -4.29 -0.86 4.98
N GLY A 145 -5.39 -1.26 4.35
CA GLY A 145 -5.54 -2.60 3.80
C GLY A 145 -5.90 -3.64 4.85
N LYS A 146 -6.05 -4.89 4.46
CA LYS A 146 -6.37 -6.02 5.33
C LYS A 146 -5.12 -6.73 5.82
N GLY A 147 -5.23 -7.38 6.99
CA GLY A 147 -4.21 -8.25 7.53
C GLY A 147 -3.39 -7.61 8.64
N THR A 148 -2.20 -8.13 8.86
CA THR A 148 -1.27 -7.67 9.90
C THR A 148 0.03 -7.15 9.28
N THR A 149 0.75 -6.34 10.03
CA THR A 149 2.10 -5.90 9.72
C THR A 149 3.05 -6.19 10.87
N ALA A 150 4.32 -6.35 10.59
CA ALA A 150 5.32 -6.62 11.60
C ALA A 150 5.72 -5.34 12.35
N ASN A 151 5.99 -5.47 13.66
CA ASN A 151 6.60 -4.41 14.44
C ASN A 151 8.10 -4.37 14.17
N LEU A 152 8.53 -3.39 13.36
CA LEU A 152 9.93 -3.24 12.96
C LEU A 152 10.87 -2.82 14.09
N ALA A 153 10.35 -2.47 15.27
CA ALA A 153 11.15 -2.22 16.47
C ALA A 153 11.61 -3.51 17.14
N THR A 154 10.86 -4.62 17.00
CA THR A 154 11.15 -5.89 17.64
C THR A 154 12.04 -6.79 16.75
N LEU A 155 12.92 -7.58 17.37
CA LEU A 155 13.75 -8.57 16.65
C LEU A 155 12.85 -9.61 15.92
N ARG A 156 11.78 -10.08 16.60
CA ARG A 156 10.81 -11.04 16.02
C ARG A 156 10.10 -10.45 14.79
N GLY A 157 9.72 -9.17 14.84
CA GLY A 157 9.10 -8.48 13.71
C GLY A 157 10.08 -8.32 12.52
N LYS A 158 11.34 -7.98 12.79
CA LYS A 158 12.40 -7.91 11.76
C LYS A 158 12.65 -9.27 11.12
N LEU A 159 12.74 -10.33 11.93
CA LEU A 159 12.89 -11.71 11.43
C LEU A 159 11.70 -12.15 10.60
N ALA A 160 10.47 -11.83 11.02
CA ALA A 160 9.27 -12.16 10.24
C ALA A 160 9.29 -11.48 8.86
N VAL A 161 9.73 -10.23 8.75
CA VAL A 161 9.89 -9.56 7.46
C VAL A 161 10.99 -10.20 6.62
N ALA A 162 12.15 -10.50 7.23
CA ALA A 162 13.27 -11.13 6.54
C ALA A 162 12.89 -12.51 5.99
N VAL A 163 12.20 -13.34 6.78
CA VAL A 163 11.73 -14.67 6.33
C VAL A 163 10.74 -14.54 5.18
N ASN A 164 9.77 -13.62 5.25
CA ASN A 164 8.82 -13.40 4.16
C ASN A 164 9.44 -12.78 2.89
N ALA A 165 10.61 -12.14 3.01
CA ALA A 165 11.35 -11.61 1.85
C ALA A 165 12.22 -12.66 1.15
N ILE A 166 12.52 -13.79 1.82
CA ILE A 166 13.37 -14.87 1.33
C ILE A 166 12.53 -16.07 0.83
N ALA A 167 11.29 -16.21 1.36
CA ALA A 167 10.35 -17.27 0.98
C ALA A 167 9.59 -16.92 -0.30
#